data_dbb3d4d83e96a230fc2fd1f90529384d
#
_entry.id   dbb3d4d83e96a230fc2fd1f90529384d
#
_cell.length_a   1.000
_cell.length_b   1.000
_cell.length_c   1.000
_cell.angle_alpha   90.00
_cell.angle_beta   90.00
_cell.angle_gamma   90.00
#
_symmetry.space_group_name_H-M   'P 1'
#
loop_
_entity.id
_entity.type
_entity.pdbx_description
1 polymer ?
#
loop_
_entity_poly.entity_id
_entity_poly.type
_entity_poly.pdbx_seq_one_letter_code
_entity_poly.pdbx_strand_id
1 'polypeptide(L)'
;MIVIGDVVSDTTYAIFNETVTTYMNTNALSTDDVREMGLLYYLTLTDFYSLFYKPVISTHQKEYYGEVNTPLDLVKEMISFLPITSSLPKVLDSGAGLGYISACYAKTRWETSNKTIENWKAIMTSLTLIELNSNNTDLLRLLFGINSTIINSDFLQYFPKLSTDGYDIVLGNPPFNINGSIKVPTNKNKNKKDDGRSVWREFVDHSIDHCLTEDGYLCYFIPNLWMKGNDKAGLHTKILTQNRIVKIKCYSNHYTNHLFKGNAQTHCVVILLQKGGITTSFEHFSWYLKSFSRYDCDKGEYRVAIPVLDSVIENKINTKLQSVISKHQLSNCPISIYKTSTLPKRTNLSVYKTQDYPFQNIKTCRFTANGYPGIDVDYSDHPCQFNGEPKLILAHGMYGIPLLDIDGHYGISRRDKYIILMKDVVNIKNIAWFLSTPLALYMFENYKYRMCYLEKAGFEWLIDVSNPKIGMPFGDNNALFKWFNLTESDIDYVKRFTRKQFTD
;
A
#
# COMPACT_ATOMS: atom_id res chain seq x y z
N MET A 1 -30.97 -28.73 -15.96
CA MET A 1 -30.00 -27.81 -16.57
C MET A 1 -30.13 -26.48 -15.81
N ILE A 2 -29.15 -26.12 -14.99
CA ILE A 2 -29.14 -24.79 -14.36
C ILE A 2 -28.73 -23.82 -15.47
N VAL A 3 -29.69 -23.08 -16.01
CA VAL A 3 -29.42 -22.03 -16.96
C VAL A 3 -28.94 -20.82 -16.16
N ILE A 4 -27.66 -20.56 -16.18
CA ILE A 4 -27.10 -19.29 -15.69
C ILE A 4 -27.28 -18.32 -16.86
N GLY A 5 -28.29 -17.45 -16.75
CA GLY A 5 -28.67 -16.36 -17.63
C GLY A 5 -28.37 -16.48 -19.14
N ASP A 6 -29.28 -16.03 -19.97
CA ASP A 6 -29.29 -16.19 -21.46
C ASP A 6 -28.17 -15.44 -22.22
N VAL A 7 -27.13 -14.92 -21.58
CA VAL A 7 -26.06 -14.18 -22.26
C VAL A 7 -24.68 -14.59 -21.74
N VAL A 8 -24.19 -15.70 -22.19
CA VAL A 8 -22.78 -16.05 -22.00
C VAL A 8 -22.04 -15.94 -23.31
N SER A 9 -21.64 -14.76 -23.68
CA SER A 9 -20.65 -14.55 -24.74
C SER A 9 -19.20 -14.60 -24.21
N ASP A 10 -19.00 -14.78 -22.89
CA ASP A 10 -17.68 -14.85 -22.27
C ASP A 10 -17.29 -16.31 -22.03
N THR A 11 -16.23 -16.77 -22.71
CA THR A 11 -15.69 -18.13 -22.58
C THR A 11 -15.35 -18.54 -21.16
N THR A 12 -15.11 -17.59 -20.27
CA THR A 12 -14.80 -17.83 -18.86
C THR A 12 -16.00 -18.41 -18.11
N TYR A 13 -17.19 -17.86 -18.33
CA TYR A 13 -18.41 -18.33 -17.65
C TYR A 13 -18.89 -19.67 -18.23
N ALA A 14 -18.70 -19.92 -19.53
CA ALA A 14 -18.96 -21.23 -20.11
C ALA A 14 -18.14 -22.33 -19.43
N ILE A 15 -16.85 -22.08 -19.19
CA ILE A 15 -15.96 -23.00 -18.48
C ILE A 15 -16.42 -23.21 -17.02
N PHE A 16 -16.85 -22.15 -16.33
CA PHE A 16 -17.36 -22.29 -14.96
C PHE A 16 -18.65 -23.12 -14.92
N ASN A 17 -19.58 -22.93 -15.86
CA ASN A 17 -20.78 -23.72 -15.96
C ASN A 17 -20.49 -25.21 -16.20
N GLU A 18 -19.58 -25.52 -17.09
CA GLU A 18 -19.15 -26.89 -17.33
C GLU A 18 -18.50 -27.52 -16.10
N THR A 19 -17.63 -26.75 -15.41
CA THR A 19 -16.98 -27.15 -14.16
C THR A 19 -18.00 -27.47 -13.08
N VAL A 20 -18.97 -26.59 -12.86
CA VAL A 20 -20.05 -26.78 -11.89
C VAL A 20 -20.90 -28.00 -12.22
N THR A 21 -21.34 -28.11 -13.46
CA THR A 21 -22.16 -29.24 -13.93
C THR A 21 -21.43 -30.57 -13.76
N THR A 22 -20.16 -30.62 -14.13
CA THR A 22 -19.32 -31.82 -13.97
C THR A 22 -19.17 -32.17 -12.49
N TYR A 23 -18.90 -31.18 -11.61
CA TYR A 23 -18.76 -31.40 -10.17
C TYR A 23 -20.08 -31.95 -9.57
N MET A 24 -21.22 -31.34 -9.90
CA MET A 24 -22.54 -31.77 -9.39
C MET A 24 -22.84 -33.21 -9.82
N ASN A 25 -22.64 -33.54 -11.10
CA ASN A 25 -22.88 -34.90 -11.62
C ASN A 25 -21.96 -35.93 -10.95
N THR A 26 -20.68 -35.60 -10.76
CA THR A 26 -19.70 -36.51 -10.13
C THR A 26 -20.03 -36.78 -8.68
N ASN A 27 -20.60 -35.81 -7.97
CA ASN A 27 -20.93 -35.93 -6.56
C ASN A 27 -22.42 -36.22 -6.28
N ALA A 28 -23.19 -36.52 -7.32
CA ALA A 28 -24.64 -36.82 -7.25
C ALA A 28 -25.45 -35.72 -6.51
N LEU A 29 -25.09 -34.45 -6.70
CA LEU A 29 -25.78 -33.32 -6.10
C LEU A 29 -26.99 -32.91 -6.94
N SER A 30 -28.15 -32.75 -6.29
CA SER A 30 -29.34 -32.22 -6.95
C SER A 30 -29.25 -30.68 -7.08
N THR A 31 -30.03 -30.14 -8.02
CA THR A 31 -30.18 -28.70 -8.19
C THR A 31 -30.78 -28.05 -6.95
N ASP A 32 -31.69 -28.71 -6.26
CA ASP A 32 -32.35 -28.21 -5.06
C ASP A 32 -31.37 -28.15 -3.88
N ASP A 33 -30.52 -29.17 -3.71
CA ASP A 33 -29.49 -29.18 -2.69
C ASP A 33 -28.52 -27.99 -2.85
N VAL A 34 -28.03 -27.76 -4.08
CA VAL A 34 -27.13 -26.65 -4.37
C VAL A 34 -27.84 -25.30 -4.22
N ARG A 35 -29.11 -25.21 -4.62
CA ARG A 35 -29.90 -23.99 -4.43
C ARG A 35 -30.04 -23.65 -2.94
N GLU A 36 -30.33 -24.63 -2.10
CA GLU A 36 -30.57 -24.41 -0.67
C GLU A 36 -29.27 -24.12 0.07
N MET A 37 -28.24 -24.96 -0.10
CA MET A 37 -27.02 -24.91 0.71
C MET A 37 -25.90 -24.09 0.09
N GLY A 38 -25.98 -23.83 -1.22
CA GLY A 38 -24.88 -23.32 -2.03
C GLY A 38 -23.84 -24.40 -2.36
N LEU A 39 -23.23 -24.33 -3.52
CA LEU A 39 -22.19 -25.28 -3.93
C LEU A 39 -21.00 -25.27 -2.95
N LEU A 40 -20.71 -24.10 -2.36
CA LEU A 40 -19.63 -23.92 -1.38
C LEU A 40 -19.78 -24.85 -0.17
N TYR A 41 -20.99 -25.25 0.22
CA TYR A 41 -21.21 -26.22 1.32
C TYR A 41 -20.47 -27.53 1.07
N TYR A 42 -20.55 -28.03 -0.15
CA TYR A 42 -19.99 -29.33 -0.58
C TYR A 42 -18.51 -29.29 -0.95
N LEU A 43 -17.97 -28.10 -1.20
CA LEU A 43 -16.56 -27.90 -1.55
C LEU A 43 -15.70 -27.67 -0.31
N THR A 44 -14.48 -28.16 -0.29
CA THR A 44 -13.46 -27.60 0.60
C THR A 44 -13.01 -26.24 0.05
N LEU A 45 -12.35 -25.43 0.88
CA LEU A 45 -11.78 -24.16 0.42
C LEU A 45 -10.71 -24.38 -0.68
N THR A 46 -9.97 -25.47 -0.56
CA THR A 46 -8.95 -25.85 -1.57
C THR A 46 -9.60 -26.23 -2.89
N ASP A 47 -10.69 -27.02 -2.86
CA ASP A 47 -11.44 -27.41 -4.07
C ASP A 47 -12.06 -26.18 -4.73
N PHE A 48 -12.67 -25.29 -3.92
CA PHE A 48 -13.22 -24.03 -4.42
C PHE A 48 -12.16 -23.19 -5.18
N TYR A 49 -10.98 -23.00 -4.59
CA TYR A 49 -9.91 -22.30 -5.27
C TYR A 49 -9.37 -23.05 -6.49
N SER A 50 -9.24 -24.36 -6.41
CA SER A 50 -8.80 -25.19 -7.56
C SER A 50 -9.74 -25.08 -8.74
N LEU A 51 -11.06 -25.06 -8.51
CA LEU A 51 -12.07 -25.03 -9.55
C LEU A 51 -12.32 -23.62 -10.11
N PHE A 52 -12.33 -22.59 -9.26
CA PHE A 52 -12.81 -21.26 -9.62
C PHE A 52 -11.73 -20.18 -9.67
N TYR A 53 -10.57 -20.36 -9.02
CA TYR A 53 -9.55 -19.33 -9.03
C TYR A 53 -8.81 -19.23 -10.35
N LYS A 54 -8.92 -18.09 -11.00
CA LYS A 54 -8.12 -17.73 -12.17
C LYS A 54 -7.25 -16.53 -11.87
N PRO A 55 -5.93 -16.68 -11.89
CA PRO A 55 -5.02 -15.56 -11.59
C PRO A 55 -5.01 -14.48 -12.66
N VAL A 56 -5.43 -14.83 -13.88
CA VAL A 56 -5.50 -13.91 -15.03
C VAL A 56 -6.95 -13.77 -15.45
N ILE A 57 -7.45 -12.56 -15.41
CA ILE A 57 -8.79 -12.18 -15.86
C ILE A 57 -8.71 -11.45 -17.21
N SER A 58 -9.82 -11.37 -17.93
CA SER A 58 -9.86 -10.68 -19.22
C SER A 58 -9.50 -9.20 -19.08
N THR A 59 -8.94 -8.62 -20.14
CA THR A 59 -8.60 -7.19 -20.18
C THR A 59 -9.84 -6.32 -19.94
N HIS A 60 -10.99 -6.71 -20.50
CA HIS A 60 -12.25 -5.99 -20.31
C HIS A 60 -12.69 -5.96 -18.84
N GLN A 61 -12.70 -7.11 -18.15
CA GLN A 61 -13.07 -7.19 -16.73
C GLN A 61 -12.13 -6.34 -15.87
N LYS A 62 -10.82 -6.40 -16.15
CA LYS A 62 -9.81 -5.65 -15.42
C LYS A 62 -9.91 -4.14 -15.67
N GLU A 63 -10.10 -3.72 -16.93
CA GLU A 63 -10.14 -2.29 -17.28
C GLU A 63 -11.48 -1.65 -16.91
N TYR A 64 -12.58 -2.34 -17.07
CA TYR A 64 -13.93 -1.81 -16.85
C TYR A 64 -14.36 -1.91 -15.37
N TYR A 65 -14.26 -3.10 -14.78
CA TYR A 65 -14.69 -3.35 -13.41
C TYR A 65 -13.58 -3.17 -12.38
N GLY A 66 -12.32 -3.07 -12.78
CA GLY A 66 -11.17 -3.09 -11.88
C GLY A 66 -10.98 -4.44 -11.18
N GLU A 67 -11.55 -5.50 -11.74
CA GLU A 67 -11.57 -6.83 -11.13
C GLU A 67 -10.18 -7.43 -11.03
N VAL A 68 -9.84 -7.94 -9.84
CA VAL A 68 -8.61 -8.68 -9.57
C VAL A 68 -8.91 -9.78 -8.55
N ASN A 69 -8.72 -11.03 -8.95
CA ASN A 69 -8.96 -12.17 -8.08
C ASN A 69 -7.94 -12.22 -6.93
N THR A 70 -8.45 -12.33 -5.70
CA THR A 70 -7.62 -12.31 -4.49
C THR A 70 -7.04 -13.70 -4.20
N PRO A 71 -5.71 -13.84 -4.09
CA PRO A 71 -5.05 -15.13 -3.82
C PRO A 71 -5.42 -15.71 -2.45
N LEU A 72 -5.48 -17.03 -2.34
CA LEU A 72 -5.90 -17.74 -1.13
C LEU A 72 -5.10 -17.37 0.11
N ASP A 73 -3.77 -17.27 0.00
CA ASP A 73 -2.92 -16.94 1.15
C ASP A 73 -3.22 -15.54 1.71
N LEU A 74 -3.48 -14.58 0.81
CA LEU A 74 -3.88 -13.24 1.22
C LEU A 74 -5.26 -13.24 1.88
N VAL A 75 -6.20 -13.99 1.31
CA VAL A 75 -7.55 -14.10 1.87
C VAL A 75 -7.53 -14.74 3.27
N LYS A 76 -6.79 -15.84 3.44
CA LYS A 76 -6.61 -16.48 4.76
C LYS A 76 -6.00 -15.50 5.77
N GLU A 77 -5.05 -14.70 5.33
CA GLU A 77 -4.46 -13.69 6.19
C GLU A 77 -5.45 -12.59 6.57
N MET A 78 -6.22 -12.05 5.62
CA MET A 78 -7.28 -11.08 5.91
C MET A 78 -8.29 -11.62 6.93
N ILE A 79 -8.75 -12.87 6.76
CA ILE A 79 -9.69 -13.49 7.70
C ILE A 79 -9.06 -13.70 9.09
N SER A 80 -7.76 -13.99 9.16
CA SER A 80 -7.05 -14.12 10.43
C SER A 80 -6.94 -12.81 11.24
N PHE A 81 -7.17 -11.66 10.59
CA PHE A 81 -7.19 -10.36 11.28
C PHE A 81 -8.50 -10.12 12.03
N LEU A 82 -9.59 -10.74 11.56
CA LEU A 82 -10.91 -10.50 12.11
C LEU A 82 -11.01 -10.95 13.57
N PRO A 83 -11.74 -10.23 14.42
CA PRO A 83 -11.93 -10.61 15.81
C PRO A 83 -12.77 -11.89 15.90
N ILE A 84 -12.42 -12.72 16.87
CA ILE A 84 -13.24 -13.87 17.23
C ILE A 84 -14.39 -13.35 18.10
N THR A 85 -15.62 -13.43 17.59
CA THR A 85 -16.83 -13.00 18.29
C THR A 85 -17.63 -14.20 18.75
N SER A 86 -18.26 -14.11 19.93
CA SER A 86 -19.17 -15.15 20.45
C SER A 86 -20.48 -15.23 19.67
N SER A 87 -20.97 -14.09 19.17
CA SER A 87 -22.14 -14.00 18.30
C SER A 87 -21.70 -14.00 16.82
N LEU A 88 -22.58 -14.44 15.94
CA LEU A 88 -22.37 -14.39 14.50
C LEU A 88 -22.59 -12.96 14.01
N PRO A 89 -21.55 -12.26 13.48
CA PRO A 89 -21.67 -10.90 13.02
C PRO A 89 -22.36 -10.83 11.66
N LYS A 90 -23.03 -9.73 11.36
CA LYS A 90 -23.47 -9.37 10.01
C LYS A 90 -22.26 -8.91 9.18
N VAL A 91 -22.04 -9.53 8.05
CA VAL A 91 -20.84 -9.31 7.22
C VAL A 91 -21.23 -8.83 5.83
N LEU A 92 -20.54 -7.79 5.36
CA LEU A 92 -20.67 -7.26 4.02
C LEU A 92 -19.35 -7.45 3.24
N ASP A 93 -19.44 -8.06 2.07
CA ASP A 93 -18.36 -8.06 1.07
C ASP A 93 -18.67 -6.97 0.03
N SER A 94 -17.84 -5.94 0.01
CA SER A 94 -18.12 -4.68 -0.73
C SER A 94 -17.81 -4.72 -2.22
N GLY A 95 -17.20 -5.79 -2.69
CA GLY A 95 -16.86 -6.01 -4.09
C GLY A 95 -16.47 -7.47 -4.24
N ALA A 96 -17.49 -8.34 -4.19
CA ALA A 96 -17.31 -9.75 -3.94
C ALA A 96 -16.54 -10.49 -5.03
N GLY A 97 -16.57 -9.99 -6.29
CA GLY A 97 -15.99 -10.71 -7.41
C GLY A 97 -16.60 -12.11 -7.50
N LEU A 98 -15.78 -13.13 -7.41
CA LEU A 98 -16.22 -14.53 -7.35
C LEU A 98 -16.37 -15.05 -5.91
N GLY A 99 -16.40 -14.18 -4.91
CA GLY A 99 -16.68 -14.52 -3.52
C GLY A 99 -15.52 -15.14 -2.75
N TYR A 100 -14.27 -14.95 -3.18
CA TYR A 100 -13.12 -15.61 -2.53
C TYR A 100 -12.97 -15.26 -1.05
N ILE A 101 -13.16 -14.00 -0.68
CA ILE A 101 -13.02 -13.53 0.69
C ILE A 101 -14.18 -14.06 1.53
N SER A 102 -15.41 -13.92 1.05
CA SER A 102 -16.61 -14.43 1.69
C SER A 102 -16.61 -15.95 1.84
N ALA A 103 -16.11 -16.69 0.84
CA ALA A 103 -15.98 -18.14 0.92
C ALA A 103 -15.00 -18.58 2.02
N CYS A 104 -13.84 -17.91 2.09
CA CYS A 104 -12.87 -18.20 3.15
C CYS A 104 -13.44 -17.84 4.53
N TYR A 105 -14.12 -16.71 4.68
CA TYR A 105 -14.80 -16.34 5.91
C TYR A 105 -15.82 -17.41 6.33
N ALA A 106 -16.73 -17.78 5.42
CA ALA A 106 -17.78 -18.75 5.70
C ALA A 106 -17.22 -20.12 6.10
N LYS A 107 -16.25 -20.63 5.36
CA LYS A 107 -15.58 -21.91 5.67
C LYS A 107 -14.85 -21.87 7.00
N THR A 108 -14.09 -20.80 7.28
CA THR A 108 -13.39 -20.65 8.55
C THR A 108 -14.36 -20.62 9.73
N ARG A 109 -15.46 -19.86 9.62
CA ARG A 109 -16.50 -19.82 10.67
C ARG A 109 -17.19 -21.16 10.86
N TRP A 110 -17.48 -21.86 9.76
CA TRP A 110 -18.12 -23.17 9.82
C TRP A 110 -17.19 -24.25 10.40
N GLU A 111 -15.92 -24.25 10.03
CA GLU A 111 -14.91 -25.19 10.55
C GLU A 111 -14.67 -25.02 12.05
N THR A 112 -14.84 -23.81 12.57
CA THR A 112 -14.74 -23.50 14.01
C THR A 112 -16.05 -23.68 14.79
N SER A 113 -17.17 -24.00 14.10
CA SER A 113 -18.48 -24.26 14.68
C SER A 113 -18.73 -25.76 14.90
N ASN A 114 -19.92 -26.11 15.39
CA ASN A 114 -20.36 -27.50 15.54
C ASN A 114 -20.62 -28.21 14.20
N LYS A 115 -20.40 -27.58 13.06
CA LYS A 115 -20.56 -28.12 11.70
C LYS A 115 -21.94 -28.68 11.39
N THR A 116 -22.98 -28.05 11.93
CA THR A 116 -24.37 -28.41 11.62
C THR A 116 -24.89 -27.63 10.42
N ILE A 117 -25.94 -28.17 9.76
CA ILE A 117 -26.63 -27.50 8.67
C ILE A 117 -27.19 -26.14 9.12
N GLU A 118 -27.74 -26.08 10.33
CA GLU A 118 -28.28 -24.85 10.92
C GLU A 118 -27.21 -23.77 11.05
N ASN A 119 -26.03 -24.16 11.54
CA ASN A 119 -24.90 -23.23 11.63
C ASN A 119 -24.41 -22.72 10.25
N TRP A 120 -24.40 -23.62 9.25
CA TRP A 120 -24.08 -23.21 7.89
C TRP A 120 -25.10 -22.20 7.37
N LYS A 121 -26.40 -22.50 7.49
CA LYS A 121 -27.47 -21.59 7.06
C LYS A 121 -27.40 -20.25 7.80
N ALA A 122 -27.10 -20.25 9.10
CA ALA A 122 -26.93 -19.03 9.87
C ALA A 122 -25.75 -18.20 9.37
N ILE A 123 -24.60 -18.84 9.08
CA ILE A 123 -23.44 -18.16 8.49
C ILE A 123 -23.81 -17.56 7.12
N MET A 124 -24.48 -18.29 6.25
CA MET A 124 -24.92 -17.78 4.96
C MET A 124 -25.88 -16.59 5.12
N THR A 125 -26.83 -16.66 6.03
CA THR A 125 -27.80 -15.57 6.32
C THR A 125 -27.09 -14.30 6.84
N SER A 126 -25.96 -14.44 7.50
CA SER A 126 -25.18 -13.30 7.99
C SER A 126 -24.40 -12.58 6.89
N LEU A 127 -24.30 -13.16 5.68
CA LEU A 127 -23.49 -12.64 4.58
C LEU A 127 -24.33 -11.82 3.60
N THR A 128 -23.84 -10.63 3.28
CA THR A 128 -24.27 -9.83 2.14
C THR A 128 -23.10 -9.61 1.21
N LEU A 129 -23.28 -9.93 -0.06
CA LEU A 129 -22.28 -9.80 -1.10
C LEU A 129 -22.77 -8.80 -2.15
N ILE A 130 -22.00 -7.76 -2.42
CA ILE A 130 -22.30 -6.78 -3.46
C ILE A 130 -21.31 -6.99 -4.61
N GLU A 131 -21.86 -7.08 -5.82
CA GLU A 131 -21.06 -7.28 -7.03
C GLU A 131 -21.69 -6.51 -8.20
N LEU A 132 -20.85 -5.76 -8.92
CA LEU A 132 -21.26 -4.93 -10.04
C LEU A 132 -21.50 -5.77 -11.32
N ASN A 133 -20.70 -6.80 -11.54
CA ASN A 133 -20.79 -7.68 -12.69
C ASN A 133 -21.91 -8.70 -12.50
N SER A 134 -22.97 -8.61 -13.31
CA SER A 134 -24.14 -9.51 -13.22
C SER A 134 -23.77 -10.98 -13.39
N ASN A 135 -22.80 -11.31 -14.25
CA ASN A 135 -22.36 -12.69 -14.45
C ASN A 135 -21.71 -13.27 -13.17
N ASN A 136 -20.90 -12.47 -12.47
CA ASN A 136 -20.35 -12.85 -11.17
C ASN A 136 -21.48 -13.04 -10.14
N THR A 137 -22.49 -12.17 -10.17
CA THR A 137 -23.65 -12.24 -9.26
C THR A 137 -24.40 -13.57 -9.41
N ASP A 138 -24.59 -14.03 -10.62
CA ASP A 138 -25.29 -15.33 -10.86
C ASP A 138 -24.45 -16.51 -10.35
N LEU A 139 -23.13 -16.46 -10.54
CA LEU A 139 -22.23 -17.46 -9.98
C LEU A 139 -22.21 -17.43 -8.45
N LEU A 140 -22.23 -16.24 -7.85
CA LEU A 140 -22.33 -16.08 -6.39
C LEU A 140 -23.61 -16.71 -5.82
N ARG A 141 -24.77 -16.56 -6.49
CA ARG A 141 -26.02 -17.22 -6.08
C ARG A 141 -25.91 -18.73 -6.07
N LEU A 142 -25.23 -19.28 -7.06
CA LEU A 142 -24.98 -20.72 -7.11
C LEU A 142 -24.00 -21.18 -6.01
N LEU A 143 -22.95 -20.41 -5.76
CA LEU A 143 -21.91 -20.75 -4.78
C LEU A 143 -22.42 -20.64 -3.33
N PHE A 144 -23.17 -19.61 -3.01
CA PHE A 144 -23.57 -19.29 -1.64
C PHE A 144 -25.01 -19.72 -1.28
N GLY A 145 -25.81 -20.08 -2.29
CA GLY A 145 -27.21 -20.53 -2.08
C GLY A 145 -28.18 -19.40 -1.69
N ILE A 146 -29.43 -19.78 -1.43
CA ILE A 146 -30.54 -18.84 -1.19
C ILE A 146 -30.52 -18.15 0.18
N ASN A 147 -29.74 -18.66 1.12
CA ASN A 147 -29.66 -18.10 2.46
C ASN A 147 -28.80 -16.83 2.54
N SER A 148 -27.90 -16.62 1.58
CA SER A 148 -27.08 -15.40 1.53
C SER A 148 -27.78 -14.29 0.75
N THR A 149 -27.46 -13.04 1.11
CA THR A 149 -27.96 -11.87 0.38
C THR A 149 -26.95 -11.47 -0.68
N ILE A 150 -27.33 -11.58 -1.97
CA ILE A 150 -26.47 -11.24 -3.10
C ILE A 150 -27.12 -10.11 -3.90
N ILE A 151 -26.41 -8.98 -4.01
CA ILE A 151 -26.91 -7.75 -4.59
C ILE A 151 -26.07 -7.41 -5.81
N ASN A 152 -26.73 -7.34 -6.98
CA ASN A 152 -26.09 -6.82 -8.20
C ASN A 152 -26.24 -5.29 -8.22
N SER A 153 -25.19 -4.59 -7.77
CA SER A 153 -25.18 -3.14 -7.67
C SER A 153 -23.76 -2.59 -7.61
N ASP A 154 -23.63 -1.30 -7.93
CA ASP A 154 -22.44 -0.53 -7.54
C ASP A 154 -22.45 -0.33 -6.03
N PHE A 155 -21.40 -0.79 -5.35
CA PHE A 155 -21.26 -0.64 -3.92
C PHE A 155 -21.35 0.81 -3.45
N LEU A 156 -20.80 1.75 -4.21
CA LEU A 156 -20.83 3.19 -3.88
C LEU A 156 -22.25 3.80 -3.98
N GLN A 157 -23.22 3.06 -4.52
CA GLN A 157 -24.63 3.43 -4.57
C GLN A 157 -25.49 2.66 -3.55
N TYR A 158 -24.87 1.78 -2.75
CA TYR A 158 -25.57 0.99 -1.76
C TYR A 158 -25.56 1.69 -0.39
N PHE A 159 -26.73 2.03 0.12
CA PHE A 159 -26.92 2.72 1.40
C PHE A 159 -27.85 1.93 2.31
N PRO A 160 -27.31 1.04 3.18
CA PRO A 160 -28.13 0.33 4.16
C PRO A 160 -28.64 1.31 5.24
N LYS A 161 -29.79 0.99 5.84
CA LYS A 161 -30.26 1.71 7.02
C LYS A 161 -29.43 1.27 8.23
N LEU A 162 -28.48 2.09 8.69
CA LEU A 162 -27.54 1.73 9.75
C LEU A 162 -28.22 1.27 11.05
N SER A 163 -29.42 1.83 11.37
CA SER A 163 -30.17 1.45 12.59
C SER A 163 -30.71 0.00 12.57
N THR A 164 -30.90 -0.59 11.38
CA THR A 164 -31.46 -1.93 11.21
C THR A 164 -30.59 -2.86 10.39
N ASP A 165 -29.91 -2.32 9.40
CA ASP A 165 -29.22 -3.07 8.35
C ASP A 165 -27.71 -2.81 8.32
N GLY A 166 -27.16 -2.10 9.31
CA GLY A 166 -25.72 -1.89 9.46
C GLY A 166 -24.97 -3.21 9.66
N TYR A 167 -23.70 -3.23 9.29
CA TYR A 167 -22.83 -4.39 9.32
C TYR A 167 -21.80 -4.30 10.45
N ASP A 168 -21.57 -5.42 11.12
CA ASP A 168 -20.54 -5.54 12.14
C ASP A 168 -19.14 -5.66 11.51
N ILE A 169 -19.09 -6.23 10.30
CA ILE A 169 -17.84 -6.37 9.53
C ILE A 169 -18.09 -6.00 8.07
N VAL A 170 -17.26 -5.15 7.52
CA VAL A 170 -17.11 -4.94 6.08
C VAL A 170 -15.75 -5.46 5.66
N LEU A 171 -15.71 -6.34 4.66
CA LEU A 171 -14.48 -6.91 4.13
C LEU A 171 -14.41 -6.75 2.62
N GLY A 172 -13.20 -6.86 2.05
CA GLY A 172 -13.04 -6.76 0.61
C GLY A 172 -11.61 -6.47 0.15
N ASN A 173 -11.46 -6.64 -1.15
CA ASN A 173 -10.32 -6.15 -1.93
C ASN A 173 -10.90 -5.20 -3.00
N PRO A 174 -11.21 -3.94 -2.62
CA PRO A 174 -11.89 -3.02 -3.53
C PRO A 174 -11.06 -2.74 -4.78
N PRO A 175 -11.69 -2.41 -5.92
CA PRO A 175 -10.96 -2.03 -7.12
C PRO A 175 -10.07 -0.80 -6.84
N PHE A 176 -8.80 -0.88 -7.26
CA PHE A 176 -7.89 0.26 -7.06
C PHE A 176 -8.17 1.37 -8.07
N ASN A 177 -8.45 0.99 -9.32
CA ASN A 177 -8.78 1.90 -10.40
C ASN A 177 -9.89 1.29 -11.27
N ILE A 178 -10.71 2.14 -11.87
CA ILE A 178 -11.75 1.80 -12.84
C ILE A 178 -11.60 2.66 -14.10
N ASN A 179 -12.20 2.21 -15.20
CA ASN A 179 -12.29 2.96 -16.47
C ASN A 179 -10.95 3.39 -17.07
N GLY A 180 -9.95 2.53 -17.01
CA GLY A 180 -8.68 2.80 -17.65
C GLY A 180 -7.58 1.81 -17.34
N SER A 181 -6.57 1.76 -18.20
CA SER A 181 -5.38 0.96 -17.95
C SER A 181 -4.49 1.61 -16.89
N ILE A 182 -3.99 0.79 -15.96
CA ILE A 182 -3.06 1.24 -14.93
C ILE A 182 -1.77 1.73 -15.60
N LYS A 183 -1.40 3.00 -15.39
CA LYS A 183 -0.07 3.49 -15.74
C LYS A 183 0.96 2.81 -14.85
N VAL A 184 1.72 1.91 -15.43
CA VAL A 184 2.93 1.39 -14.81
C VAL A 184 4.09 2.23 -15.31
N PRO A 185 4.95 2.81 -14.44
CA PRO A 185 6.08 3.64 -14.85
C PRO A 185 7.06 2.97 -15.81
N THR A 186 7.06 1.64 -15.86
CA THR A 186 7.88 0.80 -16.73
C THR A 186 7.30 0.62 -18.14
N ASN A 187 6.04 1.02 -18.39
CA ASN A 187 5.45 0.90 -19.72
C ASN A 187 6.08 1.91 -20.70
N LYS A 188 6.88 1.38 -21.62
CA LYS A 188 7.49 2.13 -22.72
C LYS A 188 6.47 2.66 -23.74
N ASN A 189 5.22 2.28 -23.65
CA ASN A 189 4.16 2.71 -24.57
C ASN A 189 3.80 4.19 -24.31
N LYS A 190 4.24 5.03 -25.25
CA LYS A 190 4.10 6.48 -25.24
C LYS A 190 2.67 7.01 -25.47
N ASN A 191 1.70 6.15 -25.76
CA ASN A 191 0.32 6.59 -25.93
C ASN A 191 -0.28 6.83 -24.54
N LYS A 192 -0.59 8.10 -24.24
CA LYS A 192 -1.45 8.48 -23.12
C LYS A 192 -2.81 7.82 -23.32
N LYS A 193 -2.99 6.63 -22.76
CA LYS A 193 -4.32 6.14 -22.45
C LYS A 193 -4.78 6.91 -21.21
N ASP A 194 -6.05 7.20 -21.13
CA ASP A 194 -6.63 7.87 -19.98
C ASP A 194 -6.30 7.07 -18.72
N ASP A 195 -5.81 7.79 -17.70
CA ASP A 195 -5.57 7.17 -16.40
C ASP A 195 -6.93 6.81 -15.82
N GLY A 196 -7.10 5.57 -15.47
CA GLY A 196 -8.29 5.14 -14.76
C GLY A 196 -8.47 5.95 -13.47
N ARG A 197 -9.72 6.15 -13.06
CA ARG A 197 -10.05 6.81 -11.80
C ARG A 197 -9.70 5.89 -10.64
N SER A 198 -8.97 6.41 -9.66
CA SER A 198 -8.72 5.70 -8.41
C SER A 198 -9.98 5.75 -7.53
N VAL A 199 -10.49 4.59 -7.10
CA VAL A 199 -11.76 4.49 -6.36
C VAL A 199 -11.64 3.83 -4.99
N TRP A 200 -10.55 3.14 -4.68
CA TRP A 200 -10.41 2.41 -3.41
C TRP A 200 -10.65 3.27 -2.16
N ARG A 201 -10.34 4.57 -2.23
CA ARG A 201 -10.56 5.51 -1.12
C ARG A 201 -12.05 5.73 -0.87
N GLU A 202 -12.82 5.87 -1.94
CA GLU A 202 -14.26 6.03 -1.87
C GLU A 202 -14.92 4.79 -1.24
N PHE A 203 -14.38 3.59 -1.53
CA PHE A 203 -14.81 2.35 -0.86
C PHE A 203 -14.54 2.38 0.64
N VAL A 204 -13.36 2.85 1.08
CA VAL A 204 -13.04 3.00 2.51
C VAL A 204 -13.99 3.99 3.18
N ASP A 205 -14.15 5.17 2.59
CA ASP A 205 -15.01 6.22 3.12
C ASP A 205 -16.47 5.75 3.20
N HIS A 206 -16.98 5.16 2.12
CA HIS A 206 -18.35 4.66 2.04
C HIS A 206 -18.62 3.55 3.07
N SER A 207 -17.68 2.62 3.24
CA SER A 207 -17.79 1.56 4.24
C SER A 207 -17.90 2.09 5.66
N ILE A 208 -17.03 3.03 6.02
CA ILE A 208 -17.01 3.62 7.37
C ILE A 208 -18.28 4.47 7.60
N ASP A 209 -18.62 5.33 6.65
CA ASP A 209 -19.66 6.33 6.86
C ASP A 209 -21.07 5.75 6.73
N HIS A 210 -21.27 4.76 5.85
CA HIS A 210 -22.60 4.33 5.43
C HIS A 210 -22.92 2.85 5.68
N CYS A 211 -21.90 1.98 5.89
CA CYS A 211 -22.16 0.55 6.00
C CYS A 211 -21.91 -0.02 7.41
N LEU A 212 -20.85 0.43 8.09
CA LEU A 212 -20.48 -0.08 9.39
C LEU A 212 -21.38 0.45 10.53
N THR A 213 -21.78 -0.46 11.44
CA THR A 213 -22.28 -0.09 12.76
C THR A 213 -21.19 0.62 13.58
N GLU A 214 -21.57 1.31 14.66
CA GLU A 214 -20.59 1.80 15.63
C GLU A 214 -19.83 0.59 16.22
N ASP A 215 -18.53 0.75 16.42
CA ASP A 215 -17.58 -0.30 16.81
C ASP A 215 -17.41 -1.45 15.79
N GLY A 216 -18.05 -1.38 14.62
CA GLY A 216 -17.89 -2.34 13.53
C GLY A 216 -16.50 -2.31 12.92
N TYR A 217 -16.12 -3.37 12.22
CA TYR A 217 -14.77 -3.57 11.68
C TYR A 217 -14.71 -3.49 10.17
N LEU A 218 -13.70 -2.78 9.65
CA LEU A 218 -13.32 -2.79 8.24
C LEU A 218 -12.05 -3.64 8.06
N CYS A 219 -12.10 -4.67 7.23
CA CYS A 219 -10.94 -5.47 6.86
C CYS A 219 -10.71 -5.40 5.35
N TYR A 220 -9.79 -4.57 4.92
CA TYR A 220 -9.51 -4.33 3.50
C TYR A 220 -8.06 -4.58 3.13
N PHE A 221 -7.88 -5.03 1.87
CA PHE A 221 -6.59 -4.99 1.18
C PHE A 221 -6.59 -3.79 0.23
N ILE A 222 -5.78 -2.77 0.52
CA ILE A 222 -5.79 -1.48 -0.20
C ILE A 222 -4.36 -0.95 -0.42
N PRO A 223 -4.16 0.00 -1.35
CA PRO A 223 -2.89 0.72 -1.45
C PRO A 223 -2.52 1.41 -0.15
N ASN A 224 -1.24 1.33 0.24
CA ASN A 224 -0.75 1.92 1.49
C ASN A 224 -0.43 3.43 1.39
N LEU A 225 -0.75 4.08 0.28
CA LEU A 225 -0.42 5.48 0.02
C LEU A 225 -0.99 6.46 1.05
N TRP A 226 -2.10 6.13 1.70
CA TRP A 226 -2.70 6.94 2.77
C TRP A 226 -1.81 7.04 4.01
N MET A 227 -0.91 6.09 4.25
CA MET A 227 -0.04 6.01 5.43
C MET A 227 1.03 7.10 5.48
N LYS A 228 1.26 7.83 4.42
CA LYS A 228 2.32 8.87 4.33
C LYS A 228 2.02 10.19 5.06
N GLY A 229 0.84 10.35 5.63
CA GLY A 229 0.47 11.52 6.43
C GLY A 229 0.06 12.78 5.68
N ASN A 230 0.62 13.04 4.51
CA ASN A 230 0.31 14.21 3.69
C ASN A 230 -0.71 13.85 2.58
N ASP A 231 -1.82 13.25 2.98
CA ASP A 231 -2.86 12.85 2.06
C ASP A 231 -3.85 13.99 1.81
N LYS A 232 -3.89 14.47 0.56
CA LYS A 232 -4.82 15.54 0.15
C LYS A 232 -6.30 15.18 0.36
N ALA A 233 -6.63 13.90 0.32
CA ALA A 233 -7.99 13.42 0.53
C ALA A 233 -8.39 13.32 2.01
N GLY A 234 -7.46 13.57 2.93
CA GLY A 234 -7.73 13.54 4.37
C GLY A 234 -7.95 12.13 4.97
N LEU A 235 -7.79 11.06 4.18
CA LEU A 235 -8.05 9.70 4.64
C LEU A 235 -7.15 9.29 5.82
N HIS A 236 -5.87 9.68 5.80
CA HIS A 236 -4.94 9.45 6.92
C HIS A 236 -5.48 10.04 8.23
N THR A 237 -5.88 11.31 8.21
CA THR A 237 -6.45 12.00 9.37
C THR A 237 -7.73 11.30 9.84
N LYS A 238 -8.67 11.01 8.91
CA LYS A 238 -9.91 10.32 9.23
C LYS A 238 -9.66 8.97 9.92
N ILE A 239 -8.74 8.15 9.38
CA ILE A 239 -8.40 6.84 9.96
C ILE A 239 -7.83 6.99 11.37
N LEU A 240 -6.91 7.93 11.59
CA LEU A 240 -6.24 8.05 12.89
C LEU A 240 -7.06 8.79 13.96
N THR A 241 -7.87 9.78 13.58
CA THR A 241 -8.54 10.65 14.56
C THR A 241 -10.01 10.34 14.78
N GLN A 242 -10.63 9.54 13.91
CA GLN A 242 -12.05 9.19 13.99
C GLN A 242 -12.29 7.68 14.06
N ASN A 243 -11.24 6.88 13.96
CA ASN A 243 -11.32 5.43 13.97
C ASN A 243 -10.10 4.83 14.69
N ARG A 244 -10.19 3.54 15.01
CA ARG A 244 -9.10 2.79 15.64
C ARG A 244 -8.51 1.79 14.64
N ILE A 245 -7.25 1.96 14.27
CA ILE A 245 -6.50 0.89 13.63
C ILE A 245 -6.27 -0.19 14.68
N VAL A 246 -6.66 -1.42 14.36
CA VAL A 246 -6.41 -2.58 15.21
C VAL A 246 -5.12 -3.27 14.79
N LYS A 247 -4.99 -3.52 13.49
CA LYS A 247 -3.88 -4.31 12.95
C LYS A 247 -3.57 -3.93 11.52
N ILE A 248 -2.28 -3.88 11.15
CA ILE A 248 -1.86 -3.70 9.75
C ILE A 248 -0.72 -4.65 9.38
N LYS A 249 -0.68 -5.05 8.11
CA LYS A 249 0.47 -5.68 7.46
C LYS A 249 0.66 -5.11 6.08
N CYS A 250 1.84 -4.54 5.84
CA CYS A 250 2.19 -3.92 4.57
C CYS A 250 2.93 -4.89 3.64
N TYR A 251 2.73 -4.73 2.35
CA TYR A 251 3.35 -5.53 1.29
C TYR A 251 4.04 -4.61 0.30
N SER A 252 5.30 -4.93 -0.02
CA SER A 252 6.02 -4.22 -1.07
C SER A 252 5.37 -4.45 -2.44
N ASN A 253 5.63 -3.58 -3.39
CA ASN A 253 5.17 -3.76 -4.77
C ASN A 253 5.70 -5.06 -5.40
N HIS A 254 6.93 -5.48 -5.07
CA HIS A 254 7.50 -6.74 -5.54
C HIS A 254 6.69 -7.94 -5.02
N TYR A 255 6.40 -7.95 -3.72
CA TYR A 255 5.60 -9.02 -3.10
C TYR A 255 4.16 -9.03 -3.67
N THR A 256 3.54 -7.86 -3.77
CA THR A 256 2.20 -7.72 -4.35
C THR A 256 2.16 -8.19 -5.81
N ASN A 257 3.17 -7.82 -6.60
CA ASN A 257 3.32 -8.27 -7.99
C ASN A 257 3.45 -9.79 -8.08
N HIS A 258 4.27 -10.40 -7.23
CA HIS A 258 4.43 -11.85 -7.17
C HIS A 258 3.12 -12.53 -6.76
N LEU A 259 2.46 -12.04 -5.71
CA LEU A 259 1.22 -12.57 -5.16
C LEU A 259 0.09 -12.59 -6.20
N PHE A 260 -0.04 -11.52 -6.98
CA PHE A 260 -1.05 -11.37 -8.03
C PHE A 260 -0.54 -11.76 -9.43
N LYS A 261 0.57 -12.49 -9.54
CA LYS A 261 1.16 -13.00 -10.78
C LYS A 261 1.27 -11.94 -11.89
N GLY A 262 1.80 -10.78 -11.53
CA GLY A 262 2.00 -9.65 -12.44
C GLY A 262 0.83 -8.68 -12.59
N ASN A 263 -0.32 -8.98 -11.98
CA ASN A 263 -1.54 -8.17 -12.15
C ASN A 263 -1.64 -6.96 -11.21
N ALA A 264 -0.82 -6.89 -10.16
CA ALA A 264 -0.79 -5.76 -9.23
C ALA A 264 0.65 -5.31 -8.98
N GLN A 265 0.92 -4.00 -9.07
CA GLN A 265 2.27 -3.44 -8.96
C GLN A 265 2.30 -2.26 -7.98
N THR A 266 1.47 -2.29 -6.97
CA THR A 266 1.34 -1.21 -5.99
C THR A 266 1.71 -1.73 -4.61
N HIS A 267 2.35 -0.90 -3.79
CA HIS A 267 2.51 -1.20 -2.37
C HIS A 267 1.14 -1.21 -1.72
N CYS A 268 0.83 -2.27 -0.98
CA CYS A 268 -0.48 -2.49 -0.39
C CYS A 268 -0.39 -2.77 1.11
N VAL A 269 -1.53 -2.71 1.76
CA VAL A 269 -1.70 -3.04 3.18
C VAL A 269 -2.99 -3.83 3.38
N VAL A 270 -2.93 -4.87 4.20
CA VAL A 270 -4.11 -5.40 4.87
C VAL A 270 -4.29 -4.56 6.13
N ILE A 271 -5.45 -3.94 6.26
CA ILE A 271 -5.83 -3.13 7.42
C ILE A 271 -7.06 -3.73 8.08
N LEU A 272 -6.99 -3.91 9.39
CA LEU A 272 -8.17 -4.06 10.24
C LEU A 272 -8.37 -2.77 11.02
N LEU A 273 -9.49 -2.12 10.77
CA LEU A 273 -9.90 -0.87 11.40
C LEU A 273 -11.21 -1.08 12.14
N GLN A 274 -11.37 -0.47 13.30
CA GLN A 274 -12.64 -0.40 14.03
C GLN A 274 -13.19 1.01 13.91
N LYS A 275 -14.49 1.12 13.55
CA LYS A 275 -15.17 2.42 13.47
C LYS A 275 -15.27 3.06 14.86
N GLY A 276 -15.07 4.37 14.90
CA GLY A 276 -15.12 5.18 16.10
C GLY A 276 -13.82 5.20 16.91
N GLY A 277 -13.67 6.24 17.71
CA GLY A 277 -12.51 6.45 18.59
C GLY A 277 -11.29 7.09 17.90
N ILE A 278 -10.16 6.96 18.54
CA ILE A 278 -8.87 7.53 18.08
C ILE A 278 -7.83 6.43 18.11
N THR A 279 -6.97 6.39 17.09
CA THR A 279 -5.84 5.46 17.03
C THR A 279 -4.67 6.00 17.85
N THR A 280 -4.38 5.41 18.99
CA THR A 280 -3.20 5.71 19.80
C THR A 280 -2.08 4.70 19.60
N SER A 281 -2.44 3.46 19.36
CA SER A 281 -1.52 2.35 19.05
C SER A 281 -2.25 1.24 18.33
N PHE A 282 -1.51 0.38 17.62
CA PHE A 282 -2.05 -0.79 16.91
C PHE A 282 -1.00 -1.89 16.73
N GLU A 283 -1.41 -3.07 16.30
CA GLU A 283 -0.50 -4.14 15.91
C GLU A 283 0.03 -3.90 14.49
N HIS A 284 1.33 -3.74 14.37
CA HIS A 284 2.05 -3.59 13.11
C HIS A 284 2.89 -4.82 12.81
N PHE A 285 2.75 -5.41 11.62
CA PHE A 285 3.58 -6.55 11.23
C PHE A 285 5.00 -6.12 10.91
N SER A 286 5.96 -6.62 11.67
CA SER A 286 7.39 -6.41 11.42
C SER A 286 7.91 -7.49 10.47
N TRP A 287 8.38 -7.09 9.29
CA TRP A 287 9.10 -7.99 8.37
C TRP A 287 10.47 -8.42 8.92
N TYR A 288 11.00 -7.66 9.86
CA TYR A 288 12.21 -8.01 10.59
C TYR A 288 11.98 -9.21 11.52
N LEU A 289 10.98 -9.11 12.40
CA LEU A 289 10.65 -10.16 13.36
C LEU A 289 9.74 -11.26 12.79
N LYS A 290 9.13 -11.04 11.62
CA LYS A 290 8.09 -11.89 11.02
C LYS A 290 6.90 -12.13 11.95
N SER A 291 6.57 -11.15 12.77
CA SER A 291 5.49 -11.17 13.73
C SER A 291 4.89 -9.79 13.94
N PHE A 292 3.72 -9.73 14.57
CA PHE A 292 3.11 -8.47 14.96
C PHE A 292 3.79 -7.90 16.21
N SER A 293 3.94 -6.60 16.23
CA SER A 293 4.44 -5.82 17.38
C SER A 293 3.59 -4.57 17.53
N ARG A 294 3.52 -4.06 18.75
CA ARG A 294 2.80 -2.81 19.05
C ARG A 294 3.52 -1.63 18.42
N TYR A 295 2.78 -0.80 17.71
CA TYR A 295 3.20 0.49 17.19
C TYR A 295 2.41 1.59 17.88
N ASP A 296 3.11 2.55 18.50
CA ASP A 296 2.51 3.69 19.15
C ASP A 296 2.52 4.90 18.21
N CYS A 297 1.33 5.47 17.96
CA CYS A 297 1.16 6.64 17.08
C CYS A 297 1.52 7.94 17.78
N ASP A 298 1.45 7.97 19.11
CA ASP A 298 1.77 9.15 19.91
C ASP A 298 3.29 9.36 20.03
N LYS A 299 3.87 9.81 18.91
CA LYS A 299 5.30 10.14 18.82
C LYS A 299 5.56 11.65 18.88
N GLY A 300 4.61 12.40 19.45
CA GLY A 300 4.60 13.86 19.43
C GLY A 300 4.34 14.40 18.00
N GLU A 301 4.40 15.71 17.83
CA GLU A 301 4.17 16.38 16.54
C GLU A 301 5.22 16.04 15.46
N TYR A 302 6.18 15.16 15.78
CA TYR A 302 7.36 14.93 14.97
C TYR A 302 7.16 14.02 13.77
N ARG A 303 6.24 13.04 13.85
CA ARG A 303 6.00 12.09 12.74
C ARG A 303 4.53 11.76 12.59
N VAL A 304 4.08 11.94 11.38
CA VAL A 304 2.71 11.64 10.97
C VAL A 304 2.68 10.36 10.12
N ALA A 305 3.77 10.05 9.42
CA ALA A 305 3.85 8.90 8.51
C ALA A 305 4.00 7.57 9.27
N ILE A 306 3.31 6.53 8.80
CA ILE A 306 3.36 5.17 9.37
C ILE A 306 4.40 4.34 8.60
N PRO A 307 5.35 3.64 9.26
CA PRO A 307 6.35 2.80 8.61
C PRO A 307 5.71 1.60 7.89
N VAL A 308 6.35 1.09 6.84
CA VAL A 308 5.79 -0.01 6.02
C VAL A 308 6.52 -1.34 6.22
N LEU A 309 7.80 -1.35 6.63
CA LEU A 309 8.56 -2.59 6.79
C LEU A 309 8.50 -3.13 8.21
N ASP A 310 8.80 -2.27 9.17
CA ASP A 310 8.75 -2.62 10.58
C ASP A 310 8.74 -1.38 11.47
N SER A 311 8.26 -1.57 12.68
CA SER A 311 8.23 -0.53 13.71
C SER A 311 9.27 -0.74 14.80
N VAL A 312 9.96 -1.87 14.84
CA VAL A 312 10.84 -2.25 15.95
C VAL A 312 12.14 -1.46 15.93
N ILE A 313 12.88 -1.52 14.82
CA ILE A 313 14.12 -0.74 14.64
C ILE A 313 13.77 0.75 14.54
N GLU A 314 12.67 1.07 13.86
CA GLU A 314 12.18 2.44 13.76
C GLU A 314 11.93 3.07 15.14
N ASN A 315 11.30 2.34 16.08
CA ASN A 315 11.09 2.79 17.44
C ASN A 315 12.40 3.06 18.20
N LYS A 316 13.43 2.23 18.02
CA LYS A 316 14.75 2.44 18.61
C LYS A 316 15.37 3.75 18.10
N ILE A 317 15.33 3.97 16.79
CA ILE A 317 15.82 5.19 16.15
C ILE A 317 15.08 6.42 16.69
N ASN A 318 13.75 6.36 16.71
CA ASN A 318 12.90 7.45 17.22
C ASN A 318 13.17 7.76 18.68
N THR A 319 13.18 6.75 19.53
CA THR A 319 13.44 6.95 20.98
C THR A 319 14.76 7.65 21.19
N LYS A 320 15.80 7.26 20.45
CA LYS A 320 17.10 7.93 20.53
C LYS A 320 17.03 9.38 20.07
N LEU A 321 16.41 9.65 18.92
CA LEU A 321 16.29 11.02 18.39
C LEU A 321 15.47 11.91 19.33
N GLN A 322 14.34 11.43 19.85
CA GLN A 322 13.52 12.18 20.81
C GLN A 322 14.25 12.47 22.11
N SER A 323 15.01 11.50 22.63
CA SER A 323 15.86 11.70 23.81
C SER A 323 16.88 12.83 23.60
N VAL A 324 17.51 12.88 22.42
CA VAL A 324 18.50 13.90 22.08
C VAL A 324 17.85 15.27 21.88
N ILE A 325 16.72 15.31 21.16
CA ILE A 325 15.93 16.55 20.95
C ILE A 325 15.53 17.15 22.31
N SER A 326 14.94 16.34 23.17
CA SER A 326 14.49 16.80 24.50
C SER A 326 15.65 17.26 25.38
N LYS A 327 16.75 16.48 25.42
CA LYS A 327 17.93 16.80 26.22
C LYS A 327 18.56 18.15 25.85
N HIS A 328 18.60 18.48 24.58
CA HIS A 328 19.27 19.66 24.06
C HIS A 328 18.30 20.78 23.69
N GLN A 329 17.00 20.62 23.99
CA GLN A 329 15.95 21.58 23.67
C GLN A 329 16.00 22.05 22.23
N LEU A 330 16.26 21.08 21.32
CA LEU A 330 16.28 21.32 19.89
C LEU A 330 14.85 21.50 19.39
N SER A 331 14.66 22.42 18.46
CA SER A 331 13.38 22.50 17.77
C SER A 331 13.15 21.21 16.97
N ASN A 332 11.93 20.73 16.92
CA ASN A 332 11.50 19.64 16.05
C ASN A 332 11.55 20.04 14.55
N CYS A 333 12.38 21.02 14.20
CA CYS A 333 12.47 21.49 12.84
C CYS A 333 13.43 20.58 12.07
N PRO A 334 12.91 19.71 11.20
CA PRO A 334 13.75 18.91 10.35
C PRO A 334 14.56 19.80 9.42
N ILE A 335 15.63 19.27 8.87
CA ILE A 335 16.38 19.89 7.78
C ILE A 335 15.41 20.31 6.68
N SER A 336 15.52 21.57 6.22
CA SER A 336 14.66 22.07 5.16
C SER A 336 14.91 21.31 3.84
N ILE A 337 13.89 20.64 3.33
CA ILE A 337 13.94 19.85 2.11
C ILE A 337 13.02 20.48 1.07
N TYR A 338 13.60 20.88 -0.02
CA TYR A 338 12.90 21.50 -1.13
C TYR A 338 12.64 20.48 -2.23
N LYS A 339 11.42 20.44 -2.76
CA LYS A 339 11.12 19.70 -3.97
C LYS A 339 11.25 20.60 -5.18
N THR A 340 11.99 20.14 -6.20
CA THR A 340 12.13 20.91 -7.44
C THR A 340 10.83 21.02 -8.20
N SER A 341 10.59 22.15 -8.84
CA SER A 341 9.42 22.45 -9.65
C SER A 341 9.71 22.41 -11.15
N THR A 342 8.68 22.50 -11.96
CA THR A 342 8.81 22.66 -13.40
C THR A 342 9.40 24.05 -13.69
N LEU A 343 10.32 24.12 -14.65
CA LEU A 343 10.88 25.39 -15.08
C LEU A 343 9.83 26.35 -15.65
N PRO A 344 10.03 27.67 -15.51
CA PRO A 344 9.22 28.65 -16.21
C PRO A 344 9.26 28.40 -17.74
N LYS A 345 8.12 28.63 -18.40
CA LYS A 345 7.98 28.42 -19.87
C LYS A 345 9.00 29.22 -20.71
N ARG A 346 9.51 30.32 -20.18
CA ARG A 346 10.49 31.19 -20.83
C ARG A 346 11.94 30.72 -20.76
N THR A 347 12.23 29.65 -20.01
CA THR A 347 13.58 29.10 -19.89
C THR A 347 13.86 28.19 -21.08
N ASN A 348 14.86 28.52 -21.86
CA ASN A 348 15.34 27.69 -22.97
C ASN A 348 16.47 26.78 -22.51
N LEU A 349 16.47 25.56 -23.03
CA LEU A 349 17.46 24.54 -22.68
C LEU A 349 18.21 24.08 -23.92
N SER A 350 19.51 23.85 -23.77
CA SER A 350 20.42 23.27 -24.77
C SER A 350 21.12 22.04 -24.22
N VAL A 351 21.47 21.09 -25.08
CA VAL A 351 22.34 19.96 -24.74
C VAL A 351 23.83 20.33 -24.76
N TYR A 352 24.16 21.46 -25.35
CA TYR A 352 25.54 21.95 -25.45
C TYR A 352 25.69 23.27 -24.71
N LYS A 353 26.86 23.45 -24.05
CA LYS A 353 27.25 24.72 -23.47
C LYS A 353 27.67 25.70 -24.60
N THR A 354 27.04 26.87 -24.60
CA THR A 354 27.37 27.96 -25.51
C THR A 354 27.38 29.29 -24.75
N GLN A 355 27.72 30.39 -25.41
CA GLN A 355 27.62 31.73 -24.81
C GLN A 355 26.17 32.09 -24.48
N ASP A 356 25.20 31.63 -25.28
CA ASP A 356 23.79 31.86 -25.06
C ASP A 356 23.18 30.92 -23.97
N TYR A 357 23.85 29.83 -23.68
CA TYR A 357 23.45 28.83 -22.67
C TYR A 357 24.57 28.53 -21.67
N PRO A 358 24.93 29.51 -20.82
CA PRO A 358 26.10 29.40 -19.94
C PRO A 358 25.87 28.58 -18.69
N PHE A 359 24.59 28.46 -18.22
CA PHE A 359 24.28 27.86 -16.94
C PHE A 359 24.09 26.35 -17.03
N GLN A 360 24.92 25.60 -16.32
CA GLN A 360 24.88 24.14 -16.29
C GLN A 360 23.86 23.65 -15.27
N ASN A 361 23.03 22.66 -15.65
CA ASN A 361 21.98 22.14 -14.80
C ASN A 361 21.98 20.62 -14.77
N ILE A 362 21.56 20.05 -13.66
CA ILE A 362 21.28 18.62 -13.56
C ILE A 362 19.90 18.34 -14.17
N LYS A 363 19.91 17.65 -15.30
CA LYS A 363 18.73 17.16 -15.99
C LYS A 363 18.18 15.91 -15.31
N THR A 364 19.03 14.90 -15.09
CA THR A 364 18.67 13.65 -14.42
C THR A 364 19.84 13.11 -13.61
N CYS A 365 19.52 12.29 -12.61
CA CYS A 365 20.48 11.48 -11.89
C CYS A 365 20.24 10.01 -12.21
N ARG A 366 21.30 9.23 -12.27
CA ARG A 366 21.25 7.78 -12.52
C ARG A 366 22.30 7.07 -11.69
N PHE A 367 22.14 5.79 -11.47
CA PHE A 367 23.21 4.98 -10.91
C PHE A 367 24.28 4.68 -11.97
N THR A 368 25.52 4.77 -11.55
CA THR A 368 26.65 4.27 -12.34
C THR A 368 26.99 2.84 -11.92
N ALA A 369 27.76 2.14 -12.74
CA ALA A 369 28.26 0.80 -12.41
C ALA A 369 29.01 0.75 -11.06
N ASN A 370 29.58 1.87 -10.64
CA ASN A 370 30.30 1.99 -9.36
C ASN A 370 29.34 2.30 -8.16
N GLY A 371 28.04 2.37 -8.41
CA GLY A 371 27.04 2.69 -7.39
C GLY A 371 27.03 4.15 -6.92
N TYR A 372 27.77 5.04 -7.55
CA TYR A 372 27.71 6.48 -7.31
C TYR A 372 26.66 7.14 -8.21
N PRO A 373 26.05 8.25 -7.78
CA PRO A 373 25.13 8.98 -8.64
C PRO A 373 25.86 9.56 -9.85
N GLY A 374 25.48 9.12 -11.04
CA GLY A 374 25.84 9.77 -12.30
C GLY A 374 24.85 10.87 -12.62
N ILE A 375 25.28 11.88 -13.34
CA ILE A 375 24.40 12.97 -13.76
C ILE A 375 24.39 13.10 -15.27
N ASP A 376 23.21 13.39 -15.82
CA ASP A 376 23.07 13.96 -17.14
C ASP A 376 22.82 15.46 -16.99
N VAL A 377 23.48 16.27 -17.78
CA VAL A 377 23.38 17.73 -17.71
C VAL A 377 22.73 18.30 -18.96
N ASP A 378 22.15 19.47 -18.80
CA ASP A 378 21.78 20.40 -19.86
C ASP A 378 22.20 21.82 -19.46
N TYR A 379 22.03 22.76 -20.36
CA TYR A 379 22.46 24.15 -20.20
C TYR A 379 21.28 25.07 -20.47
N SER A 380 21.18 26.17 -19.74
CA SER A 380 20.09 27.13 -19.87
C SER A 380 20.60 28.55 -20.14
N ASP A 381 19.73 29.35 -20.74
CA ASP A 381 19.94 30.79 -21.01
C ASP A 381 19.85 31.64 -19.74
N HIS A 382 19.14 31.14 -18.69
CA HIS A 382 18.98 31.77 -17.38
C HIS A 382 19.34 30.78 -16.27
N PRO A 383 19.75 31.27 -15.09
CA PRO A 383 19.95 30.39 -13.91
C PRO A 383 18.71 29.60 -13.59
N CYS A 384 18.80 28.26 -13.52
CA CYS A 384 17.75 27.41 -13.02
C CYS A 384 17.70 27.41 -11.50
N GLN A 385 16.68 26.72 -10.94
CA GLN A 385 16.49 26.61 -9.48
C GLN A 385 17.78 26.18 -8.80
N PHE A 386 18.12 26.80 -7.67
CA PHE A 386 19.26 26.48 -6.81
C PHE A 386 20.65 26.62 -7.49
N ASN A 387 20.76 27.32 -8.59
CA ASN A 387 22.04 27.64 -9.19
C ASN A 387 22.84 28.59 -8.28
N GLY A 388 24.14 28.36 -8.12
CA GLY A 388 25.00 29.13 -7.23
C GLY A 388 24.90 28.79 -5.74
N GLU A 389 24.05 27.83 -5.34
CA GLU A 389 23.85 27.47 -3.95
C GLU A 389 24.50 26.11 -3.62
N PRO A 390 25.35 26.01 -2.58
CA PRO A 390 25.81 24.72 -2.04
C PRO A 390 24.64 23.85 -1.62
N LYS A 391 24.62 22.60 -2.10
CA LYS A 391 23.45 21.73 -1.90
C LYS A 391 23.74 20.25 -1.97
N LEU A 392 22.84 19.46 -1.36
CA LEU A 392 22.66 18.05 -1.61
C LEU A 392 21.47 17.85 -2.54
N ILE A 393 21.63 16.96 -3.50
CA ILE A 393 20.64 16.64 -4.52
C ILE A 393 20.31 15.16 -4.42
N LEU A 394 19.06 14.84 -4.12
CA LEU A 394 18.54 13.47 -4.07
C LEU A 394 17.53 13.31 -5.21
N ALA A 395 17.81 12.39 -6.13
CA ALA A 395 16.84 12.08 -7.17
C ALA A 395 15.64 11.32 -6.59
N HIS A 396 14.47 11.62 -7.10
CA HIS A 396 13.22 10.99 -6.68
C HIS A 396 13.22 9.45 -6.85
N GLY A 397 13.96 8.93 -7.84
CA GLY A 397 14.11 7.49 -8.09
C GLY A 397 15.44 6.88 -7.60
N MET A 398 16.22 7.60 -6.81
CA MET A 398 17.53 7.16 -6.32
C MET A 398 17.55 7.25 -4.80
N TYR A 399 17.19 6.18 -4.16
CA TYR A 399 17.04 6.11 -2.72
C TYR A 399 18.25 6.59 -1.94
N GLY A 400 18.09 7.72 -1.24
CA GLY A 400 18.92 8.14 -0.12
C GLY A 400 20.38 8.43 -0.37
N ILE A 401 20.89 8.29 -1.63
CA ILE A 401 22.28 8.60 -1.96
C ILE A 401 22.35 9.98 -2.60
N PRO A 402 22.83 10.98 -1.88
CA PRO A 402 22.87 12.34 -2.39
C PRO A 402 24.04 12.57 -3.34
N LEU A 403 23.83 13.43 -4.32
CA LEU A 403 24.89 14.10 -5.03
C LEU A 403 25.25 15.39 -4.29
N LEU A 404 26.53 15.58 -4.01
CA LEU A 404 27.04 16.74 -3.31
C LEU A 404 27.55 17.79 -4.31
N ASP A 405 26.93 18.97 -4.30
CA ASP A 405 27.33 20.15 -5.09
C ASP A 405 27.74 21.28 -4.13
N ILE A 406 29.01 21.23 -3.68
CA ILE A 406 29.55 22.16 -2.67
C ILE A 406 29.69 23.58 -3.23
N ASP A 407 30.09 23.67 -4.51
CA ASP A 407 30.41 24.93 -5.13
C ASP A 407 29.18 25.58 -5.79
N GLY A 408 28.05 24.93 -5.76
CA GLY A 408 26.82 25.43 -6.37
C GLY A 408 26.86 25.46 -7.90
N HIS A 409 27.69 24.62 -8.53
CA HIS A 409 27.90 24.63 -9.98
C HIS A 409 26.64 24.35 -10.80
N TYR A 410 25.70 23.61 -10.23
CA TYR A 410 24.56 23.14 -10.99
C TYR A 410 23.27 23.84 -10.57
N GLY A 411 22.52 24.29 -11.57
CA GLY A 411 21.08 24.49 -11.43
C GLY A 411 20.31 23.16 -11.54
N ILE A 412 19.00 23.21 -11.42
CA ILE A 412 18.12 22.03 -11.58
C ILE A 412 17.08 22.32 -12.67
N SER A 413 17.16 21.58 -13.78
CA SER A 413 16.29 21.78 -14.95
C SER A 413 15.03 20.88 -14.97
N ARG A 414 14.93 19.90 -14.08
CA ARG A 414 13.79 18.97 -14.00
C ARG A 414 13.25 18.84 -12.59
N ARG A 415 11.93 18.59 -12.47
CA ARG A 415 11.17 18.56 -11.20
C ARG A 415 11.39 17.34 -10.30
N ASP A 416 12.16 16.34 -10.71
CA ASP A 416 12.17 15.03 -10.04
C ASP A 416 13.32 14.89 -9.02
N LYS A 417 13.55 15.92 -8.20
CA LYS A 417 14.62 15.93 -7.20
C LYS A 417 14.19 16.57 -5.89
N TYR A 418 14.85 16.16 -4.80
CA TYR A 418 14.83 16.83 -3.51
C TYR A 418 16.17 17.52 -3.30
N ILE A 419 16.13 18.72 -2.74
CA ILE A 419 17.29 19.58 -2.49
C ILE A 419 17.38 19.88 -1.01
N ILE A 420 18.56 19.69 -0.43
CA ILE A 420 18.90 20.16 0.91
C ILE A 420 19.92 21.28 0.75
N LEU A 421 19.57 22.47 1.21
CA LEU A 421 20.45 23.64 1.21
C LEU A 421 21.15 23.77 2.55
N MET A 422 22.46 23.91 2.53
CA MET A 422 23.27 24.18 3.73
C MET A 422 24.45 25.08 3.37
N LYS A 423 24.68 26.10 4.16
CA LYS A 423 25.78 27.05 3.95
C LYS A 423 27.13 26.52 4.46
N ASP A 424 27.12 25.68 5.49
CA ASP A 424 28.31 25.11 6.08
C ASP A 424 28.74 23.84 5.35
N VAL A 425 29.95 23.85 4.77
CA VAL A 425 30.50 22.74 3.98
C VAL A 425 30.75 21.48 4.82
N VAL A 426 31.13 21.62 6.08
CA VAL A 426 31.34 20.45 6.98
C VAL A 426 30.00 19.78 7.25
N ASN A 427 29.00 20.56 7.59
CA ASN A 427 27.68 20.07 7.87
C ASN A 427 27.04 19.38 6.64
N ILE A 428 27.17 19.96 5.45
CA ILE A 428 26.62 19.35 4.23
C ILE A 428 27.30 18.00 3.92
N LYS A 429 28.61 17.87 4.16
CA LYS A 429 29.35 16.61 4.00
C LYS A 429 28.89 15.56 5.02
N ASN A 430 28.67 15.95 6.27
CA ASN A 430 28.17 15.07 7.32
C ASN A 430 26.77 14.53 7.00
N ILE A 431 25.88 15.40 6.52
CA ILE A 431 24.54 14.99 6.07
C ILE A 431 24.64 14.07 4.84
N ALA A 432 25.52 14.39 3.87
CA ALA A 432 25.71 13.54 2.69
C ALA A 432 26.18 12.13 3.08
N TRP A 433 27.14 12.05 4.00
CA TRP A 433 27.60 10.77 4.52
C TRP A 433 26.46 10.02 5.22
N PHE A 434 25.75 10.68 6.15
CA PHE A 434 24.66 10.06 6.88
C PHE A 434 23.56 9.51 5.98
N LEU A 435 23.13 10.29 4.98
CA LEU A 435 22.12 9.88 4.00
C LEU A 435 22.59 8.74 3.09
N SER A 436 23.90 8.46 3.05
CA SER A 436 24.48 7.36 2.29
C SER A 436 24.66 6.06 3.12
N THR A 437 24.36 6.11 4.42
CA THR A 437 24.52 4.94 5.31
C THR A 437 23.42 3.90 5.08
N PRO A 438 23.69 2.62 5.39
CA PRO A 438 22.64 1.59 5.37
C PRO A 438 21.44 1.93 6.25
N LEU A 439 21.68 2.62 7.38
CA LEU A 439 20.61 3.06 8.30
C LEU A 439 19.64 4.05 7.63
N ALA A 440 20.17 5.05 6.95
CA ALA A 440 19.34 6.01 6.22
C ALA A 440 18.59 5.35 5.07
N LEU A 441 19.24 4.44 4.33
CA LEU A 441 18.59 3.68 3.25
C LEU A 441 17.45 2.81 3.79
N TYR A 442 17.66 2.12 4.93
CA TYR A 442 16.61 1.39 5.63
C TYR A 442 15.44 2.30 5.97
N MET A 443 15.70 3.48 6.55
CA MET A 443 14.64 4.43 6.92
C MET A 443 13.87 4.92 5.70
N PHE A 444 14.53 5.19 4.58
CA PHE A 444 13.83 5.55 3.34
C PHE A 444 12.96 4.41 2.80
N GLU A 445 13.42 3.16 2.87
CA GLU A 445 12.60 2.01 2.49
C GLU A 445 11.41 1.83 3.45
N ASN A 446 11.59 2.12 4.73
CA ASN A 446 10.53 2.01 5.74
C ASN A 446 9.42 3.07 5.56
N TYR A 447 9.66 4.12 4.78
CA TYR A 447 8.67 5.15 4.42
C TYR A 447 8.36 5.21 2.93
N LYS A 448 8.49 4.09 2.23
CA LYS A 448 8.24 3.98 0.81
C LYS A 448 6.83 3.50 0.52
N TYR A 449 5.99 4.39 0.04
CA TYR A 449 4.58 4.10 -0.27
C TYR A 449 4.29 3.91 -1.76
N ARG A 450 5.27 4.19 -2.62
CA ARG A 450 5.17 4.04 -4.08
C ARG A 450 6.44 3.41 -4.63
N MET A 451 6.28 2.55 -5.59
CA MET A 451 7.33 1.78 -6.31
C MET A 451 8.79 2.21 -6.01
N CYS A 452 9.39 3.01 -6.92
CA CYS A 452 10.79 3.39 -6.86
C CYS A 452 11.03 4.81 -6.33
N TYR A 453 10.04 5.45 -5.71
CA TYR A 453 10.13 6.87 -5.42
C TYR A 453 10.47 7.14 -3.96
N LEU A 454 11.48 7.98 -3.76
CA LEU A 454 11.75 8.61 -2.49
C LEU A 454 10.58 9.54 -2.14
N GLU A 455 9.96 9.32 -1.00
CA GLU A 455 8.84 10.15 -0.55
C GLU A 455 9.31 11.26 0.39
N LYS A 456 8.64 12.40 0.37
CA LYS A 456 8.96 13.50 1.30
C LYS A 456 8.80 13.06 2.75
N ALA A 457 7.80 12.24 3.04
CA ALA A 457 7.58 11.65 4.36
C ALA A 457 8.79 10.84 4.86
N GLY A 458 9.58 10.25 3.95
CA GLY A 458 10.83 9.57 4.33
C GLY A 458 11.90 10.47 4.94
N PHE A 459 11.73 11.79 4.90
CA PHE A 459 12.65 12.73 5.55
C PHE A 459 12.12 13.27 6.90
N GLU A 460 10.91 12.93 7.30
CA GLU A 460 10.31 13.46 8.54
C GLU A 460 11.09 13.06 9.80
N TRP A 461 11.82 11.94 9.74
CA TRP A 461 12.72 11.51 10.81
C TRP A 461 14.09 12.19 10.77
N LEU A 462 14.42 12.93 9.70
CA LEU A 462 15.71 13.56 9.52
C LEU A 462 15.75 14.87 10.31
N ILE A 463 16.42 14.85 11.46
CA ILE A 463 16.77 16.07 12.21
C ILE A 463 18.09 16.63 11.69
N ASP A 464 18.47 17.81 12.11
CA ASP A 464 19.78 18.35 11.79
C ASP A 464 20.88 17.61 12.55
N VAL A 465 21.16 16.38 12.08
CA VAL A 465 22.16 15.48 12.68
C VAL A 465 23.57 16.05 12.61
N SER A 466 23.81 17.08 11.79
CA SER A 466 25.11 17.78 11.72
C SER A 466 25.33 18.72 12.91
N ASN A 467 24.28 19.04 13.69
CA ASN A 467 24.42 19.89 14.86
C ASN A 467 25.33 19.20 15.91
N PRO A 468 26.45 19.81 16.30
CA PRO A 468 27.41 19.18 17.21
C PRO A 468 26.84 18.83 18.59
N LYS A 469 25.78 19.51 19.04
CA LYS A 469 25.08 19.17 20.29
C LYS A 469 24.44 17.80 20.29
N ILE A 470 24.13 17.27 19.09
CA ILE A 470 23.54 15.93 18.95
C ILE A 470 24.56 14.85 19.26
N GLY A 471 25.84 15.09 18.99
CA GLY A 471 26.93 14.17 19.30
C GLY A 471 26.85 12.88 18.47
N MET A 472 26.24 12.91 17.28
CA MET A 472 26.17 11.77 16.38
C MET A 472 27.55 11.56 15.74
N PRO A 473 28.07 10.33 15.70
CA PRO A 473 29.34 10.02 15.04
C PRO A 473 29.18 10.03 13.52
N PHE A 474 30.21 10.52 12.82
CA PHE A 474 30.29 10.50 11.35
C PHE A 474 31.51 9.71 10.89
N GLY A 475 31.46 9.15 9.69
CA GLY A 475 32.55 8.42 9.06
C GLY A 475 32.65 6.94 9.48
N ASP A 476 31.96 6.51 10.52
CA ASP A 476 31.96 5.12 11.02
C ASP A 476 30.54 4.59 11.25
N ASN A 477 30.11 3.65 10.42
CA ASN A 477 28.80 3.01 10.54
C ASN A 477 28.64 2.24 11.85
N ASN A 478 29.70 1.60 12.37
CA ASN A 478 29.60 0.83 13.61
C ASN A 478 29.39 1.75 14.83
N ALA A 479 30.09 2.89 14.86
CA ALA A 479 29.86 3.93 15.87
C ALA A 479 28.44 4.49 15.75
N LEU A 480 27.92 4.70 14.52
CA LEU A 480 26.55 5.15 14.27
C LEU A 480 25.51 4.17 14.81
N PHE A 481 25.67 2.88 14.51
CA PHE A 481 24.75 1.85 15.00
C PHE A 481 24.72 1.76 16.53
N LYS A 482 25.91 1.82 17.17
CA LYS A 482 26.03 1.88 18.64
C LYS A 482 25.35 3.13 19.20
N TRP A 483 25.49 4.25 18.55
CA TRP A 483 24.86 5.51 19.00
C TRP A 483 23.34 5.40 19.02
N PHE A 484 22.74 4.66 18.07
CA PHE A 484 21.30 4.35 18.03
C PHE A 484 20.89 3.17 18.93
N ASN A 485 21.81 2.57 19.68
CA ASN A 485 21.59 1.39 20.52
C ASN A 485 21.03 0.18 19.73
N LEU A 486 21.49 -0.01 18.48
CA LEU A 486 21.11 -1.16 17.68
C LEU A 486 21.89 -2.40 18.12
N THR A 487 21.20 -3.52 18.23
CA THR A 487 21.79 -4.85 18.48
C THR A 487 22.44 -5.39 17.19
N GLU A 488 23.25 -6.45 17.31
CA GLU A 488 23.84 -7.11 16.13
C GLU A 488 22.78 -7.58 15.14
N SER A 489 21.67 -8.14 15.62
CA SER A 489 20.55 -8.57 14.77
C SER A 489 19.90 -7.40 14.02
N ASP A 490 19.72 -6.25 14.68
CA ASP A 490 19.23 -5.04 14.05
C ASP A 490 20.18 -4.56 12.95
N ILE A 491 21.48 -4.56 13.24
CA ILE A 491 22.54 -4.15 12.33
C ILE A 491 22.57 -5.05 11.10
N ASP A 492 22.48 -6.37 11.30
CA ASP A 492 22.46 -7.33 10.19
C ASP A 492 21.23 -7.14 9.30
N TYR A 493 20.08 -6.83 9.89
CA TYR A 493 18.88 -6.52 9.12
C TYR A 493 19.03 -5.22 8.35
N VAL A 494 19.50 -4.15 9.00
CA VAL A 494 19.71 -2.83 8.38
C VAL A 494 20.74 -2.90 7.25
N LYS A 495 21.82 -3.66 7.41
CA LYS A 495 22.87 -3.83 6.38
C LYS A 495 22.38 -4.48 5.09
N ARG A 496 21.20 -5.11 5.08
CA ARG A 496 20.57 -5.64 3.86
C ARG A 496 20.12 -4.53 2.91
N PHE A 497 19.83 -3.34 3.44
CA PHE A 497 19.47 -2.15 2.67
C PHE A 497 20.73 -1.46 2.14
N THR A 498 21.28 -2.00 1.06
CA THR A 498 22.47 -1.50 0.40
C THR A 498 22.16 -1.13 -1.06
N ARG A 499 23.09 -0.44 -1.71
CA ARG A 499 22.95 -0.05 -3.13
C ARG A 499 22.62 -1.21 -4.07
N LYS A 500 23.09 -2.44 -3.77
CA LYS A 500 22.82 -3.63 -4.61
C LYS A 500 21.34 -4.03 -4.64
N GLN A 501 20.55 -3.59 -3.68
CA GLN A 501 19.11 -3.88 -3.63
C GLN A 501 18.28 -2.99 -4.54
N PHE A 502 18.87 -1.93 -5.10
CA PHE A 502 18.20 -0.99 -5.99
C PHE A 502 18.50 -1.25 -7.46
N THR A 503 19.31 -2.23 -7.79
CA THR A 503 19.70 -2.60 -9.16
C THR A 503 18.98 -3.86 -9.68
N ASP A 504 18.16 -4.51 -8.85
CA ASP A 504 17.40 -5.72 -9.23
C ASP A 504 15.94 -5.38 -9.62
#